data_6d643ce2c555e59ddfeb6a84090957be
#
_entry.id   6d643ce2c555e59ddfeb6a84090957be
#
_cell.length_a   1.000
_cell.length_b   1.000
_cell.length_c   1.000
_cell.angle_alpha   90.00
_cell.angle_beta   90.00
_cell.angle_gamma   90.00
#
_symmetry.space_group_name_H-M   'P 1'
#
loop_
_entity.id
_entity.type
_entity.pdbx_description
1 polymer ?
#
loop_
_entity_poly.entity_id
_entity_poly.type
_entity_poly.pdbx_seq_one_letter_code
_entity_poly.pdbx_strand_id
1 'polypeptide(L)'
;MASQTWLITGGAGYIGTHVADLFIADGKNVVLLDSLYQGLESRVIHLRKKHNQEIPLHVVDIRDYTAVENILKNQTFTGIIHTAALKAVGESVEKPDEYKEVNYTATVELLKLAQKYGVKKFLFSSTAAVYGSPDTMEPCKENGPLSPISPYGSTKLDAESKVTEFINTPGNSGSSFRFFNVVGAASLELLDNSVENLVPIVLGKLNKGEAPVIFGTDYPTTDGTCVRDYVDVRDIAAAHLAAANATKPLPGIINIGTGRGASVREIINLVLDATNKSETKVIEDPRRVGDPAFLCADVELAAKEMGFRSKYSLEESIRSLF
;
A
#
# COMPACT_ATOMS: atom_id res chain seq x y z
N MET A 1 27.34 -14.86 0.61
CA MET A 1 26.90 -13.45 0.76
C MET A 1 26.32 -13.32 2.16
N ALA A 2 26.58 -12.23 2.87
CA ALA A 2 25.92 -12.01 4.16
C ALA A 2 24.40 -11.98 3.96
N SER A 3 23.65 -12.63 4.85
CA SER A 3 22.20 -12.66 4.81
C SER A 3 21.65 -11.24 4.97
N GLN A 4 20.83 -10.78 4.02
CA GLN A 4 20.19 -9.46 4.08
C GLN A 4 18.99 -9.53 5.03
N THR A 5 18.98 -8.71 6.07
CA THR A 5 17.84 -8.60 6.99
C THR A 5 17.09 -7.30 6.77
N TRP A 6 15.78 -7.38 6.69
CA TRP A 6 14.89 -6.26 6.44
C TRP A 6 13.91 -6.06 7.59
N LEU A 7 13.77 -4.84 8.07
CA LEU A 7 12.69 -4.47 8.99
C LEU A 7 11.46 -4.06 8.16
N ILE A 8 10.32 -4.70 8.42
CA ILE A 8 9.04 -4.36 7.78
C ILE A 8 8.12 -3.84 8.89
N THR A 9 7.87 -2.53 8.91
CA THR A 9 6.88 -1.95 9.81
C THR A 9 5.49 -2.06 9.19
N GLY A 10 4.44 -2.25 10.00
CA GLY A 10 3.14 -2.68 9.49
C GLY A 10 3.18 -4.11 8.96
N GLY A 11 4.12 -4.92 9.49
CA GLY A 11 4.46 -6.24 9.00
C GLY A 11 3.39 -7.31 9.16
N ALA A 12 2.41 -7.12 10.04
CA ALA A 12 1.23 -7.98 10.19
C ALA A 12 0.01 -7.45 9.41
N GLY A 13 0.16 -6.32 8.72
CA GLY A 13 -0.85 -5.72 7.85
C GLY A 13 -0.97 -6.43 6.50
N TYR A 14 -1.95 -6.01 5.70
CA TYR A 14 -2.23 -6.59 4.38
C TYR A 14 -1.02 -6.50 3.44
N ILE A 15 -0.48 -5.31 3.19
CA ILE A 15 0.69 -5.12 2.31
C ILE A 15 1.95 -5.70 2.94
N GLY A 16 2.21 -5.40 4.22
CA GLY A 16 3.44 -5.82 4.91
C GLY A 16 3.65 -7.33 4.91
N THR A 17 2.58 -8.13 5.12
CA THR A 17 2.68 -9.59 5.08
C THR A 17 2.96 -10.13 3.67
N HIS A 18 2.40 -9.56 2.61
CA HIS A 18 2.72 -9.96 1.23
C HIS A 18 4.16 -9.63 0.85
N VAL A 19 4.66 -8.47 1.31
CA VAL A 19 6.07 -8.11 1.14
C VAL A 19 6.96 -9.09 1.91
N ALA A 20 6.64 -9.40 3.17
CA ALA A 20 7.38 -10.37 3.97
C ALA A 20 7.42 -11.75 3.31
N ASP A 21 6.26 -12.24 2.83
CA ASP A 21 6.13 -13.52 2.14
C ASP A 21 7.09 -13.63 0.96
N LEU A 22 7.11 -12.61 0.10
CA LEU A 22 7.95 -12.61 -1.10
C LEU A 22 9.45 -12.44 -0.76
N PHE A 23 9.78 -11.61 0.24
CA PHE A 23 11.17 -11.42 0.68
C PHE A 23 11.77 -12.69 1.26
N ILE A 24 10.99 -13.44 2.07
CA ILE A 24 11.40 -14.73 2.61
C ILE A 24 11.60 -15.74 1.46
N ALA A 25 10.67 -15.79 0.51
CA ALA A 25 10.78 -16.67 -0.66
C ALA A 25 12.03 -16.37 -1.51
N ASP A 26 12.49 -15.10 -1.53
CA ASP A 26 13.74 -14.66 -2.19
C ASP A 26 15.00 -14.88 -1.31
N GLY A 27 14.86 -15.56 -0.16
CA GLY A 27 15.98 -15.89 0.72
C GLY A 27 16.47 -14.76 1.62
N LYS A 28 15.68 -13.70 1.80
CA LYS A 28 15.97 -12.60 2.71
C LYS A 28 15.41 -12.89 4.11
N ASN A 29 16.12 -12.45 5.13
CA ASN A 29 15.57 -12.44 6.49
C ASN A 29 14.67 -11.22 6.66
N VAL A 30 13.55 -11.41 7.36
CA VAL A 30 12.65 -10.33 7.73
C VAL A 30 12.43 -10.29 9.23
N VAL A 31 12.29 -9.09 9.75
CA VAL A 31 11.81 -8.81 11.11
C VAL A 31 10.59 -7.91 10.96
N LEU A 32 9.50 -8.28 11.60
CA LEU A 32 8.24 -7.55 11.51
C LEU A 32 8.04 -6.69 12.75
N LEU A 33 7.54 -5.48 12.54
CA LEU A 33 7.07 -4.58 13.59
C LEU A 33 5.63 -4.17 13.26
N ASP A 34 4.73 -4.37 14.21
CA ASP A 34 3.31 -4.00 14.04
C ASP A 34 2.67 -3.76 15.40
N SER A 35 1.78 -2.80 15.52
CA SER A 35 1.01 -2.56 16.75
C SER A 35 -0.16 -3.53 16.92
N LEU A 36 -0.49 -4.30 15.88
CA LEU A 36 -1.69 -5.14 15.76
C LEU A 36 -3.01 -4.36 15.88
N TYR A 37 -2.99 -3.03 15.66
CA TYR A 37 -4.20 -2.23 15.64
C TYR A 37 -5.16 -2.63 14.50
N GLN A 38 -4.61 -2.83 13.29
CA GLN A 38 -5.30 -3.41 12.12
C GLN A 38 -4.57 -4.64 11.57
N GLY A 39 -3.34 -4.88 12.00
CA GLY A 39 -2.56 -6.04 11.66
C GLY A 39 -3.10 -7.30 12.35
N LEU A 40 -2.90 -8.46 11.73
CA LEU A 40 -3.36 -9.74 12.26
C LEU A 40 -2.16 -10.67 12.52
N GLU A 41 -1.96 -11.05 13.78
CA GLU A 41 -0.91 -12.02 14.13
C GLU A 41 -1.10 -13.36 13.41
N SER A 42 -2.34 -13.75 13.11
CA SER A 42 -2.65 -14.96 12.34
C SER A 42 -1.96 -14.99 10.97
N ARG A 43 -1.78 -13.84 10.31
CA ARG A 43 -1.03 -13.74 9.06
C ARG A 43 0.44 -14.12 9.25
N VAL A 44 1.06 -13.64 10.33
CA VAL A 44 2.45 -13.97 10.67
C VAL A 44 2.61 -15.45 11.02
N ILE A 45 1.66 -16.01 11.76
CA ILE A 45 1.61 -17.46 12.05
C ILE A 45 1.51 -18.26 10.75
N HIS A 46 0.66 -17.83 9.80
CA HIS A 46 0.57 -18.43 8.47
C HIS A 46 1.92 -18.40 7.73
N LEU A 47 2.61 -17.25 7.71
CA LEU A 47 3.92 -17.13 7.05
C LEU A 47 4.97 -18.04 7.70
N ARG A 48 5.03 -18.11 9.05
CA ARG A 48 5.92 -19.03 9.77
C ARG A 48 5.70 -20.48 9.35
N LYS A 49 4.43 -20.89 9.27
CA LYS A 49 4.06 -22.24 8.82
C LYS A 49 4.42 -22.46 7.33
N LYS A 50 4.08 -21.52 6.46
CA LYS A 50 4.33 -21.58 5.00
C LYS A 50 5.81 -21.75 4.68
N HIS A 51 6.66 -20.98 5.34
CA HIS A 51 8.10 -20.99 5.10
C HIS A 51 8.89 -21.93 6.03
N ASN A 52 8.22 -22.58 6.97
CA ASN A 52 8.83 -23.46 7.97
C ASN A 52 10.03 -22.79 8.69
N GLN A 53 9.87 -21.55 9.11
CA GLN A 53 10.91 -20.79 9.81
C GLN A 53 10.31 -19.78 10.79
N GLU A 54 11.12 -19.42 11.80
CA GLU A 54 10.78 -18.33 12.71
C GLU A 54 10.88 -16.98 12.00
N ILE A 55 9.84 -16.16 12.19
CA ILE A 55 9.76 -14.80 11.71
C ILE A 55 9.53 -13.91 12.94
N PRO A 56 10.53 -13.15 13.39
CA PRO A 56 10.37 -12.26 14.54
C PRO A 56 9.26 -11.23 14.29
N LEU A 57 8.32 -11.13 15.24
CA LEU A 57 7.30 -10.09 15.27
C LEU A 57 7.45 -9.32 16.57
N HIS A 58 7.76 -8.04 16.47
CA HIS A 58 7.72 -7.09 17.58
C HIS A 58 6.34 -6.42 17.58
N VAL A 59 5.55 -6.70 18.62
CA VAL A 59 4.25 -6.03 18.82
C VAL A 59 4.54 -4.69 19.48
N VAL A 60 4.70 -3.66 18.66
CA VAL A 60 5.14 -2.32 19.05
C VAL A 60 4.41 -1.27 18.21
N ASP A 61 3.90 -0.22 18.85
CA ASP A 61 3.43 0.96 18.13
C ASP A 61 4.64 1.75 17.61
N ILE A 62 4.57 2.17 16.35
CA ILE A 62 5.67 2.93 15.72
C ILE A 62 5.99 4.25 16.46
N ARG A 63 5.08 4.74 17.27
CA ARG A 63 5.23 5.91 18.17
C ARG A 63 6.00 5.60 19.45
N ASP A 64 6.19 4.33 19.81
CA ASP A 64 7.10 3.97 20.90
C ASP A 64 8.54 3.98 20.41
N TYR A 65 9.09 5.19 20.29
CA TYR A 65 10.44 5.42 19.74
C TYR A 65 11.53 4.69 20.52
N THR A 66 11.32 4.46 21.82
CA THR A 66 12.28 3.72 22.67
C THR A 66 12.30 2.24 22.29
N ALA A 67 11.13 1.63 22.11
CA ALA A 67 11.04 0.23 21.67
C ALA A 67 11.56 0.05 20.25
N VAL A 68 11.24 0.97 19.32
CA VAL A 68 11.75 0.97 17.94
C VAL A 68 13.27 1.12 17.93
N GLU A 69 13.81 2.02 18.73
CA GLU A 69 15.25 2.21 18.87
C GLU A 69 15.95 0.93 19.36
N ASN A 70 15.39 0.26 20.35
CA ASN A 70 15.94 -0.99 20.89
C ASN A 70 16.00 -2.09 19.81
N ILE A 71 15.01 -2.18 18.92
CA ILE A 71 15.03 -3.14 17.80
C ILE A 71 16.19 -2.82 16.85
N LEU A 72 16.35 -1.56 16.45
CA LEU A 72 17.41 -1.13 15.52
C LEU A 72 18.82 -1.21 16.13
N LYS A 73 18.92 -1.03 17.44
CA LYS A 73 20.20 -1.14 18.18
C LYS A 73 20.69 -2.58 18.29
N ASN A 74 19.78 -3.53 18.47
CA ASN A 74 20.13 -4.92 18.76
C ASN A 74 20.33 -5.78 17.51
N GLN A 75 20.02 -5.25 16.32
CA GLN A 75 20.15 -5.98 15.06
C GLN A 75 20.53 -5.05 13.91
N THR A 76 21.41 -5.53 13.03
CA THR A 76 21.78 -4.82 11.81
C THR A 76 20.77 -5.10 10.70
N PHE A 77 20.24 -4.04 10.09
CA PHE A 77 19.31 -4.12 8.98
C PHE A 77 19.94 -3.60 7.69
N THR A 78 19.70 -4.33 6.60
CA THR A 78 20.04 -3.89 5.23
C THR A 78 19.17 -2.72 4.81
N GLY A 79 17.89 -2.74 5.20
CA GLY A 79 16.92 -1.71 4.89
C GLY A 79 15.65 -1.82 5.71
N ILE A 80 14.84 -0.79 5.61
CA ILE A 80 13.50 -0.69 6.19
C ILE A 80 12.48 -0.59 5.07
N ILE A 81 11.39 -1.36 5.19
CA ILE A 81 10.17 -1.20 4.41
C ILE A 81 9.10 -0.67 5.35
N HIS A 82 8.70 0.58 5.12
CA HIS A 82 7.78 1.27 6.01
C HIS A 82 6.37 1.28 5.44
N THR A 83 5.55 0.31 5.89
CA THR A 83 4.13 0.21 5.50
C THR A 83 3.18 0.58 6.66
N ALA A 84 3.70 0.72 7.89
CA ALA A 84 2.90 1.13 9.04
C ALA A 84 2.29 2.52 8.82
N ALA A 85 0.97 2.62 8.84
CA ALA A 85 0.25 3.89 8.71
C ALA A 85 -1.22 3.70 9.08
N LEU A 86 -1.88 4.79 9.46
CA LEU A 86 -3.34 4.93 9.41
C LEU A 86 -3.72 5.31 7.97
N LYS A 87 -4.73 4.65 7.37
CA LYS A 87 -5.02 4.78 5.93
C LYS A 87 -6.44 5.25 5.59
N ALA A 88 -7.32 5.34 6.57
CA ALA A 88 -8.72 5.66 6.39
C ALA A 88 -8.91 7.14 6.08
N VAL A 89 -9.30 7.46 4.84
CA VAL A 89 -9.49 8.86 4.40
C VAL A 89 -10.55 9.57 5.26
N GLY A 90 -11.71 8.93 5.51
CA GLY A 90 -12.78 9.49 6.33
C GLY A 90 -12.32 9.75 7.77
N GLU A 91 -11.72 8.75 8.42
CA GLU A 91 -11.21 8.88 9.78
C GLU A 91 -10.12 9.96 9.90
N SER A 92 -9.32 10.18 8.86
CA SER A 92 -8.28 11.21 8.86
C SER A 92 -8.86 12.62 9.02
N VAL A 93 -10.08 12.84 8.55
CA VAL A 93 -10.79 14.14 8.71
C VAL A 93 -11.25 14.32 10.15
N GLU A 94 -11.64 13.23 10.81
CA GLU A 94 -12.09 13.25 12.20
C GLU A 94 -10.92 13.32 13.20
N LYS A 95 -9.77 12.71 12.83
CA LYS A 95 -8.60 12.55 13.71
C LYS A 95 -7.29 13.04 13.05
N PRO A 96 -7.23 14.27 12.53
CA PRO A 96 -6.08 14.74 11.75
C PRO A 96 -4.76 14.71 12.52
N ASP A 97 -4.77 15.02 13.82
CA ASP A 97 -3.57 15.03 14.67
C ASP A 97 -3.01 13.61 14.86
N GLU A 98 -3.88 12.60 15.04
CA GLU A 98 -3.46 11.21 15.17
C GLU A 98 -2.82 10.71 13.86
N TYR A 99 -3.41 11.08 12.71
CA TYR A 99 -2.83 10.77 11.39
C TYR A 99 -1.48 11.44 11.18
N LYS A 100 -1.32 12.70 11.62
CA LYS A 100 -0.04 13.39 11.57
C LYS A 100 1.00 12.71 12.46
N GLU A 101 0.62 12.32 13.67
CA GLU A 101 1.53 11.66 14.60
C GLU A 101 2.01 10.29 14.08
N VAL A 102 1.09 9.45 13.60
CA VAL A 102 1.43 8.10 13.11
C VAL A 102 2.11 8.13 11.75
N ASN A 103 1.57 8.90 10.78
CA ASN A 103 2.02 8.82 9.39
C ASN A 103 3.21 9.72 9.07
N TYR A 104 3.35 10.85 9.78
CA TYR A 104 4.43 11.81 9.55
C TYR A 104 5.45 11.82 10.67
N THR A 105 5.07 12.15 11.92
CA THR A 105 6.01 12.30 13.02
C THR A 105 6.78 11.00 13.28
N ALA A 106 6.07 9.87 13.37
CA ALA A 106 6.70 8.57 13.58
C ALA A 106 7.60 8.15 12.39
N THR A 107 7.24 8.49 11.16
CA THR A 107 8.11 8.29 9.99
C THR A 107 9.40 9.09 10.11
N VAL A 108 9.32 10.36 10.52
CA VAL A 108 10.51 11.23 10.73
C VAL A 108 11.44 10.64 11.81
N GLU A 109 10.88 10.19 12.94
CA GLU A 109 11.67 9.57 14.00
C GLU A 109 12.29 8.24 13.54
N LEU A 110 11.56 7.42 12.78
CA LEU A 110 12.10 6.19 12.21
C LEU A 110 13.29 6.47 11.25
N LEU A 111 13.21 7.52 10.44
CA LEU A 111 14.30 7.93 9.56
C LEU A 111 15.53 8.39 10.34
N LYS A 112 15.36 9.14 11.45
CA LYS A 112 16.46 9.53 12.35
C LYS A 112 17.12 8.30 12.97
N LEU A 113 16.31 7.35 13.45
CA LEU A 113 16.82 6.09 14.01
C LEU A 113 17.53 5.24 12.94
N ALA A 114 16.96 5.15 11.72
CA ALA A 114 17.61 4.49 10.60
C ALA A 114 19.00 5.07 10.32
N GLN A 115 19.10 6.40 10.26
CA GLN A 115 20.39 7.10 10.08
C GLN A 115 21.35 6.82 11.24
N LYS A 116 20.87 6.88 12.48
CA LYS A 116 21.67 6.65 13.70
C LYS A 116 22.26 5.24 13.75
N TYR A 117 21.49 4.23 13.34
CA TYR A 117 21.91 2.82 13.37
C TYR A 117 22.42 2.30 12.02
N GLY A 118 22.70 3.19 11.08
CA GLY A 118 23.39 2.88 9.82
C GLY A 118 22.56 2.09 8.81
N VAL A 119 21.24 2.10 8.93
CA VAL A 119 20.34 1.54 7.90
C VAL A 119 20.42 2.45 6.67
N LYS A 120 20.77 1.87 5.51
CA LYS A 120 21.08 2.63 4.30
C LYS A 120 19.95 2.64 3.26
N LYS A 121 19.04 1.68 3.32
CA LYS A 121 17.95 1.58 2.34
C LYS A 121 16.60 1.77 3.01
N PHE A 122 15.76 2.67 2.45
CA PHE A 122 14.44 2.98 2.99
C PHE A 122 13.40 2.97 1.86
N LEU A 123 12.43 2.06 1.94
CA LEU A 123 11.31 1.97 1.00
C LEU A 123 10.04 2.38 1.74
N PHE A 124 9.38 3.41 1.23
CA PHE A 124 8.23 4.01 1.88
C PHE A 124 6.94 3.76 1.09
N SER A 125 5.93 3.25 1.77
CA SER A 125 4.58 3.08 1.22
C SER A 125 3.84 4.41 1.27
N SER A 126 3.84 5.14 0.14
CA SER A 126 3.03 6.31 -0.09
C SER A 126 1.72 5.95 -0.80
N THR A 127 1.02 6.91 -1.35
CA THR A 127 -0.35 6.75 -1.85
C THR A 127 -0.65 7.67 -3.03
N ALA A 128 -1.54 7.24 -3.94
CA ALA A 128 -2.11 8.10 -4.97
C ALA A 128 -2.97 9.25 -4.40
N ALA A 129 -3.39 9.19 -3.14
CA ALA A 129 -4.14 10.27 -2.49
C ALA A 129 -3.38 11.62 -2.45
N VAL A 130 -2.06 11.62 -2.66
CA VAL A 130 -1.25 12.85 -2.78
C VAL A 130 -1.59 13.66 -4.03
N TYR A 131 -2.13 13.03 -5.08
CA TYR A 131 -2.56 13.71 -6.30
C TYR A 131 -3.88 14.47 -6.13
N GLY A 132 -4.68 14.07 -5.15
CA GLY A 132 -5.99 14.65 -4.90
C GLY A 132 -7.00 14.33 -5.99
N SER A 133 -7.65 15.37 -6.53
CA SER A 133 -8.62 15.26 -7.62
C SER A 133 -8.07 15.95 -8.88
N PRO A 134 -7.33 15.22 -9.73
CA PRO A 134 -6.83 15.80 -10.98
C PRO A 134 -7.96 16.31 -11.88
N ASP A 135 -7.73 17.46 -12.51
CA ASP A 135 -8.69 18.07 -13.44
C ASP A 135 -8.70 17.39 -14.83
N THR A 136 -7.81 16.42 -15.04
CA THR A 136 -7.65 15.72 -16.32
C THR A 136 -7.97 14.24 -16.18
N MET A 137 -8.32 13.60 -17.30
CA MET A 137 -8.48 12.15 -17.41
C MET A 137 -7.18 11.45 -17.84
N GLU A 138 -6.04 12.11 -17.64
CA GLU A 138 -4.72 11.57 -17.97
C GLU A 138 -4.10 10.83 -16.77
N PRO A 139 -3.26 9.81 -17.01
CA PRO A 139 -2.52 9.15 -15.94
C PRO A 139 -1.63 10.12 -15.15
N CYS A 140 -1.63 9.97 -13.83
CA CYS A 140 -0.83 10.78 -12.92
C CYS A 140 0.66 10.44 -13.06
N LYS A 141 1.48 11.44 -13.37
CA LYS A 141 2.94 11.34 -13.38
C LYS A 141 3.52 11.72 -12.02
N GLU A 142 4.67 11.16 -11.65
CA GLU A 142 5.32 11.44 -10.36
C GLU A 142 5.68 12.92 -10.17
N ASN A 143 6.01 13.62 -11.26
CA ASN A 143 6.31 15.05 -11.28
C ASN A 143 5.08 15.92 -11.59
N GLY A 144 3.87 15.33 -11.64
CA GLY A 144 2.62 16.05 -11.85
C GLY A 144 2.18 16.85 -10.62
N PRO A 145 1.08 17.62 -10.75
CA PRO A 145 0.52 18.39 -9.65
C PRO A 145 0.15 17.51 -8.45
N LEU A 146 0.41 18.02 -7.25
CA LEU A 146 0.07 17.39 -5.98
C LEU A 146 -0.89 18.30 -5.21
N SER A 147 -2.07 17.80 -4.89
CA SER A 147 -3.10 18.57 -4.19
C SER A 147 -3.95 17.62 -3.30
N PRO A 148 -3.35 17.04 -2.24
CA PRO A 148 -4.08 16.12 -1.38
C PRO A 148 -5.30 16.81 -0.76
N ILE A 149 -6.45 16.12 -0.82
CA ILE A 149 -7.75 16.62 -0.34
C ILE A 149 -8.13 16.08 1.03
N SER A 150 -7.25 15.30 1.65
CA SER A 150 -7.48 14.71 2.97
C SER A 150 -6.25 14.84 3.86
N PRO A 151 -6.39 14.87 5.19
CA PRO A 151 -5.26 14.81 6.11
C PRO A 151 -4.38 13.57 5.88
N TYR A 152 -4.97 12.41 5.55
CA TYR A 152 -4.22 11.22 5.16
C TYR A 152 -3.25 11.50 3.99
N GLY A 153 -3.78 12.02 2.89
CA GLY A 153 -2.96 12.35 1.71
C GLY A 153 -1.88 13.38 2.03
N SER A 154 -2.22 14.41 2.81
CA SER A 154 -1.26 15.46 3.23
C SER A 154 -0.14 14.89 4.08
N THR A 155 -0.44 14.05 5.09
CA THR A 155 0.59 13.45 5.96
C THR A 155 1.53 12.52 5.19
N LYS A 156 1.02 11.80 4.18
CA LYS A 156 1.85 10.97 3.30
C LYS A 156 2.77 11.82 2.41
N LEU A 157 2.26 12.90 1.84
CA LEU A 157 3.05 13.85 1.04
C LEU A 157 4.16 14.50 1.87
N ASP A 158 3.85 14.94 3.09
CA ASP A 158 4.84 15.51 4.01
C ASP A 158 5.94 14.48 4.33
N ALA A 159 5.56 13.22 4.57
CA ALA A 159 6.50 12.14 4.82
C ALA A 159 7.39 11.83 3.60
N GLU A 160 6.87 11.87 2.36
CA GLU A 160 7.67 11.71 1.13
C GLU A 160 8.84 12.70 1.08
N SER A 161 8.62 13.95 1.53
CA SER A 161 9.67 14.95 1.54
C SER A 161 10.84 14.56 2.46
N LYS A 162 10.52 13.99 3.63
CA LYS A 162 11.52 13.53 4.63
C LYS A 162 12.23 12.25 4.19
N VAL A 163 11.51 11.35 3.54
CA VAL A 163 12.12 10.19 2.90
C VAL A 163 13.08 10.62 1.80
N THR A 164 12.70 11.61 0.98
CA THR A 164 13.56 12.16 -0.07
C THR A 164 14.83 12.81 0.51
N GLU A 165 14.73 13.55 1.62
CA GLU A 165 15.90 14.08 2.35
C GLU A 165 16.84 12.94 2.80
N PHE A 166 16.28 11.86 3.37
CA PHE A 166 17.04 10.70 3.82
C PHE A 166 17.79 10.00 2.69
N ILE A 167 17.09 9.68 1.59
CA ILE A 167 17.69 8.93 0.47
C ILE A 167 18.74 9.76 -0.29
N ASN A 168 18.66 11.09 -0.26
CA ASN A 168 19.65 11.98 -0.85
C ASN A 168 20.90 12.18 0.03
N THR A 169 20.90 11.64 1.26
CA THR A 169 22.12 11.61 2.09
C THR A 169 23.14 10.64 1.49
N PRO A 170 24.41 11.04 1.34
CA PRO A 170 25.43 10.18 0.75
C PRO A 170 25.51 8.79 1.39
N GLY A 171 25.46 7.75 0.58
CA GLY A 171 25.47 6.34 0.98
C GLY A 171 24.10 5.76 1.34
N ASN A 172 23.04 6.57 1.38
CA ASN A 172 21.66 6.11 1.51
C ASN A 172 21.04 5.85 0.14
N SER A 173 19.93 5.13 0.12
CA SER A 173 19.12 4.83 -1.08
C SER A 173 17.69 4.51 -0.70
N GLY A 174 16.80 4.45 -1.67
CA GLY A 174 15.40 4.07 -1.46
C GLY A 174 14.47 4.72 -2.44
N SER A 175 13.17 4.67 -2.13
CA SER A 175 12.10 5.32 -2.89
C SER A 175 10.83 5.37 -2.08
N SER A 176 9.98 6.33 -2.35
CA SER A 176 8.58 6.37 -1.93
C SER A 176 7.71 5.84 -3.05
N PHE A 177 6.90 4.82 -2.78
CA PHE A 177 6.00 4.21 -3.74
C PHE A 177 4.58 4.73 -3.55
N ARG A 178 4.07 5.45 -4.53
CA ARG A 178 2.67 5.89 -4.57
C ARG A 178 1.81 4.76 -5.10
N PHE A 179 1.19 4.01 -4.17
CA PHE A 179 0.24 2.96 -4.54
C PHE A 179 -1.10 3.56 -4.93
N PHE A 180 -1.70 2.94 -5.95
CA PHE A 180 -3.09 3.18 -6.32
C PHE A 180 -3.99 2.20 -5.54
N ASN A 181 -5.13 1.78 -6.07
CA ASN A 181 -6.03 0.92 -5.32
C ASN A 181 -5.50 -0.51 -5.25
N VAL A 182 -5.21 -1.00 -4.06
CA VAL A 182 -4.64 -2.34 -3.89
C VAL A 182 -5.73 -3.39 -3.76
N VAL A 183 -5.58 -4.52 -4.48
CA VAL A 183 -6.55 -5.62 -4.55
C VAL A 183 -5.82 -6.97 -4.61
N GLY A 184 -6.53 -8.08 -4.47
CA GLY A 184 -5.98 -9.43 -4.60
C GLY A 184 -5.37 -9.98 -3.30
N ALA A 185 -4.91 -11.21 -3.36
CA ALA A 185 -4.20 -11.86 -2.27
C ALA A 185 -3.31 -13.01 -2.79
N ALA A 186 -2.25 -13.34 -2.04
CA ALA A 186 -1.42 -14.51 -2.32
C ALA A 186 -2.03 -15.80 -1.75
N SER A 187 -2.89 -15.69 -0.74
CA SER A 187 -3.68 -16.79 -0.16
C SER A 187 -4.85 -16.24 0.63
N LEU A 188 -5.80 -17.10 0.99
CA LEU A 188 -7.00 -16.70 1.74
C LEU A 188 -6.67 -16.22 3.16
N GLU A 189 -5.57 -16.68 3.76
CA GLU A 189 -5.12 -16.25 5.07
C GLU A 189 -4.56 -14.82 5.07
N LEU A 190 -4.23 -14.28 3.88
CA LEU A 190 -3.65 -12.95 3.69
C LEU A 190 -4.62 -11.93 3.09
N LEU A 191 -5.90 -12.23 3.04
CA LEU A 191 -6.93 -11.34 2.51
C LEU A 191 -6.92 -9.95 3.17
N ASP A 192 -7.30 -8.92 2.40
CA ASP A 192 -7.59 -7.60 2.97
C ASP A 192 -8.92 -7.66 3.75
N ASN A 193 -8.85 -7.38 5.03
CA ASN A 193 -9.99 -7.30 5.94
C ASN A 193 -10.46 -5.85 6.19
N SER A 194 -9.95 -4.91 5.40
CA SER A 194 -10.34 -3.50 5.51
C SER A 194 -11.81 -3.30 5.17
N VAL A 195 -12.49 -2.49 5.97
CA VAL A 195 -13.89 -2.10 5.72
C VAL A 195 -14.01 -0.84 4.84
N GLU A 196 -12.92 -0.41 4.20
CA GLU A 196 -12.83 0.87 3.48
C GLU A 196 -12.50 0.72 2.01
N ASN A 197 -11.88 -0.40 1.62
CA ASN A 197 -11.59 -0.69 0.23
C ASN A 197 -12.82 -1.26 -0.48
N LEU A 198 -13.03 -0.90 -1.76
CA LEU A 198 -14.24 -1.24 -2.52
C LEU A 198 -14.52 -2.74 -2.51
N VAL A 199 -13.55 -3.58 -2.85
CA VAL A 199 -13.77 -5.02 -2.98
C VAL A 199 -14.15 -5.68 -1.66
N PRO A 200 -13.44 -5.46 -0.53
CA PRO A 200 -13.87 -5.94 0.79
C PRO A 200 -15.26 -5.45 1.19
N ILE A 201 -15.62 -4.19 0.89
CA ILE A 201 -16.96 -3.64 1.17
C ILE A 201 -18.03 -4.42 0.38
N VAL A 202 -17.82 -4.62 -0.93
CA VAL A 202 -18.75 -5.36 -1.78
C VAL A 202 -18.93 -6.80 -1.28
N LEU A 203 -17.84 -7.50 -1.00
CA LEU A 203 -17.87 -8.86 -0.45
C LEU A 203 -18.58 -8.93 0.90
N GLY A 204 -18.30 -7.97 1.79
CA GLY A 204 -18.96 -7.88 3.09
C GLY A 204 -20.48 -7.69 2.96
N LYS A 205 -20.96 -6.86 2.03
CA LYS A 205 -22.38 -6.69 1.72
C LYS A 205 -22.99 -7.97 1.15
N LEU A 206 -22.37 -8.57 0.15
CA LEU A 206 -22.85 -9.81 -0.47
C LEU A 206 -22.96 -10.98 0.53
N ASN A 207 -22.04 -11.07 1.50
CA ASN A 207 -22.09 -12.09 2.56
C ASN A 207 -23.27 -11.86 3.53
N LYS A 208 -23.73 -10.62 3.68
CA LYS A 208 -24.91 -10.27 4.47
C LYS A 208 -26.22 -10.33 3.69
N GLY A 209 -26.16 -10.65 2.39
CA GLY A 209 -27.33 -10.59 1.50
C GLY A 209 -27.74 -9.16 1.14
N GLU A 210 -26.87 -8.18 1.34
CA GLU A 210 -27.09 -6.77 1.01
C GLU A 210 -26.60 -6.45 -0.40
N ALA A 211 -27.24 -5.45 -1.03
CA ALA A 211 -26.83 -4.95 -2.34
C ALA A 211 -25.55 -4.10 -2.26
N PRO A 212 -24.61 -4.26 -3.22
CA PRO A 212 -23.54 -3.29 -3.41
C PRO A 212 -24.08 -1.91 -3.77
N VAL A 213 -23.25 -0.86 -3.49
CA VAL A 213 -23.64 0.53 -3.78
C VAL A 213 -22.55 1.19 -4.63
N ILE A 214 -22.98 1.85 -5.71
CA ILE A 214 -22.18 2.76 -6.53
C ILE A 214 -22.48 4.20 -6.08
N PHE A 215 -21.44 4.97 -5.80
CA PHE A 215 -21.56 6.39 -5.41
C PHE A 215 -21.22 7.28 -6.61
N GLY A 216 -22.24 7.88 -7.22
CA GLY A 216 -22.13 8.72 -8.41
C GLY A 216 -22.11 7.90 -9.72
N THR A 217 -23.06 8.27 -10.60
CA THR A 217 -23.23 7.66 -11.93
C THR A 217 -23.23 8.72 -13.03
N ASP A 218 -22.79 9.91 -12.70
CA ASP A 218 -22.79 11.11 -13.56
C ASP A 218 -21.39 11.71 -13.75
N TYR A 219 -20.31 10.93 -13.45
CA TYR A 219 -18.94 11.34 -13.75
C TYR A 219 -18.69 11.37 -15.27
N PRO A 220 -17.75 12.23 -15.77
CA PRO A 220 -17.40 12.30 -17.19
C PRO A 220 -16.54 11.10 -17.63
N THR A 221 -16.97 9.89 -17.28
CA THR A 221 -16.34 8.61 -17.60
C THR A 221 -17.23 7.79 -18.52
N THR A 222 -16.74 6.69 -19.08
CA THR A 222 -17.49 5.90 -20.08
C THR A 222 -18.83 5.38 -19.57
N ASP A 223 -18.88 4.95 -18.30
CA ASP A 223 -20.10 4.37 -17.68
C ASP A 223 -20.70 5.25 -16.59
N GLY A 224 -20.18 6.47 -16.45
CA GLY A 224 -20.62 7.46 -15.46
C GLY A 224 -20.10 7.23 -14.06
N THR A 225 -19.37 6.13 -13.77
CA THR A 225 -18.82 5.86 -12.44
C THR A 225 -17.33 6.23 -12.39
N CYS A 226 -16.80 6.50 -11.21
CA CYS A 226 -15.40 6.91 -11.11
C CYS A 226 -14.45 5.76 -11.47
N VAL A 227 -13.29 6.13 -12.05
CA VAL A 227 -12.25 5.21 -12.53
C VAL A 227 -11.04 5.24 -11.61
N ARG A 228 -10.54 4.07 -11.25
CA ARG A 228 -9.34 3.87 -10.42
C ARG A 228 -8.41 2.85 -11.06
N ASP A 229 -7.13 2.97 -10.79
CA ASP A 229 -6.13 1.96 -11.10
C ASP A 229 -6.09 0.93 -9.95
N TYR A 230 -6.41 -0.33 -10.25
CA TYR A 230 -6.39 -1.43 -9.28
C TYR A 230 -5.17 -2.30 -9.52
N VAL A 231 -4.24 -2.31 -8.57
CA VAL A 231 -2.99 -3.06 -8.62
C VAL A 231 -3.03 -4.23 -7.63
N ASP A 232 -2.55 -5.38 -8.07
CA ASP A 232 -2.49 -6.57 -7.22
C ASP A 232 -1.46 -6.40 -6.10
N VAL A 233 -1.80 -6.83 -4.89
CA VAL A 233 -0.89 -6.77 -3.74
C VAL A 233 0.39 -7.60 -3.94
N ARG A 234 0.34 -8.66 -4.76
CA ARG A 234 1.51 -9.46 -5.14
C ARG A 234 2.46 -8.66 -6.03
N ASP A 235 1.93 -7.79 -6.89
CA ASP A 235 2.71 -6.84 -7.68
C ASP A 235 3.31 -5.73 -6.81
N ILE A 236 2.58 -5.25 -5.79
CA ILE A 236 3.13 -4.35 -4.77
C ILE A 236 4.34 -4.99 -4.08
N ALA A 237 4.21 -6.25 -3.63
CA ALA A 237 5.32 -6.98 -3.03
C ALA A 237 6.51 -7.14 -4.00
N ALA A 238 6.23 -7.44 -5.28
CA ALA A 238 7.25 -7.57 -6.32
C ALA A 238 7.97 -6.24 -6.59
N ALA A 239 7.26 -5.10 -6.56
CA ALA A 239 7.88 -3.77 -6.67
C ALA A 239 8.85 -3.49 -5.53
N HIS A 240 8.48 -3.83 -4.28
CA HIS A 240 9.40 -3.71 -3.14
C HIS A 240 10.63 -4.59 -3.30
N LEU A 241 10.45 -5.83 -3.75
CA LEU A 241 11.57 -6.75 -3.97
C LEU A 241 12.50 -6.26 -5.09
N ALA A 242 11.94 -5.76 -6.20
CA ALA A 242 12.72 -5.17 -7.28
C ALA A 242 13.57 -3.98 -6.78
N ALA A 243 12.98 -3.10 -5.96
CA ALA A 243 13.70 -1.98 -5.37
C ALA A 243 14.74 -2.43 -4.33
N ALA A 244 14.44 -3.44 -3.53
CA ALA A 244 15.39 -4.01 -2.57
C ALA A 244 16.63 -4.57 -3.28
N ASN A 245 16.45 -5.19 -4.45
CA ASN A 245 17.48 -5.79 -5.29
C ASN A 245 18.16 -4.78 -6.24
N ALA A 246 17.64 -3.55 -6.35
CA ALA A 246 18.23 -2.53 -7.21
C ALA A 246 19.68 -2.23 -6.81
N THR A 247 20.57 -2.28 -7.80
CA THR A 247 22.02 -2.01 -7.66
C THR A 247 22.38 -0.57 -7.97
N LYS A 248 21.45 0.17 -8.60
CA LYS A 248 21.59 1.60 -8.90
C LYS A 248 20.63 2.40 -8.02
N PRO A 249 20.93 3.68 -7.73
CA PRO A 249 19.99 4.56 -7.08
C PRO A 249 18.66 4.61 -7.85
N LEU A 250 17.55 4.56 -7.13
CA LEU A 250 16.21 4.72 -7.68
C LEU A 250 15.77 6.19 -7.60
N PRO A 251 14.82 6.61 -8.45
CA PRO A 251 14.10 7.86 -8.24
C PRO A 251 13.47 7.92 -6.84
N GLY A 252 13.45 9.11 -6.24
CA GLY A 252 12.89 9.30 -4.89
C GLY A 252 11.41 8.96 -4.78
N ILE A 253 10.67 9.11 -5.88
CA ILE A 253 9.22 8.85 -5.98
C ILE A 253 8.96 7.97 -7.20
N ILE A 254 8.15 6.94 -7.05
CA ILE A 254 7.73 6.04 -8.14
C ILE A 254 6.27 5.65 -7.95
N ASN A 255 5.46 5.76 -9.00
CA ASN A 255 4.10 5.23 -9.02
C ASN A 255 4.11 3.71 -9.16
N ILE A 256 3.28 3.02 -8.37
CA ILE A 256 3.06 1.59 -8.48
C ILE A 256 1.57 1.35 -8.72
N GLY A 257 1.24 1.05 -9.94
CA GLY A 257 -0.08 0.77 -10.46
C GLY A 257 0.01 -0.15 -11.66
N THR A 258 -1.10 -0.30 -12.38
CA THR A 258 -1.17 -1.06 -13.64
C THR A 258 -1.06 -0.18 -14.87
N GLY A 259 -1.31 1.14 -14.72
CA GLY A 259 -1.51 2.07 -15.83
C GLY A 259 -2.85 1.89 -16.53
N ARG A 260 -3.75 1.08 -15.99
CA ARG A 260 -5.08 0.78 -16.54
C ARG A 260 -6.14 1.12 -15.51
N GLY A 261 -7.03 2.02 -15.89
CA GLY A 261 -8.19 2.37 -15.07
C GLY A 261 -9.32 1.37 -15.24
N ALA A 262 -9.96 1.00 -14.13
CA ALA A 262 -11.22 0.27 -14.12
C ALA A 262 -12.29 1.08 -13.38
N SER A 263 -13.52 1.05 -13.87
CA SER A 263 -14.63 1.76 -13.25
C SER A 263 -15.14 1.04 -12.01
N VAL A 264 -15.78 1.76 -11.08
CA VAL A 264 -16.40 1.13 -9.90
C VAL A 264 -17.45 0.11 -10.32
N ARG A 265 -18.21 0.38 -11.39
CA ARG A 265 -19.19 -0.56 -11.93
C ARG A 265 -18.53 -1.83 -12.46
N GLU A 266 -17.43 -1.71 -13.20
CA GLU A 266 -16.65 -2.84 -13.68
C GLU A 266 -16.15 -3.73 -12.53
N ILE A 267 -15.58 -3.14 -11.48
CA ILE A 267 -15.14 -3.89 -10.29
C ILE A 267 -16.29 -4.63 -9.62
N ILE A 268 -17.43 -3.96 -9.42
CA ILE A 268 -18.59 -4.60 -8.77
C ILE A 268 -19.07 -5.78 -9.62
N ASN A 269 -19.19 -5.62 -10.94
CA ASN A 269 -19.60 -6.69 -11.84
C ASN A 269 -18.64 -7.89 -11.78
N LEU A 270 -17.32 -7.64 -11.81
CA LEU A 270 -16.33 -8.72 -11.67
C LEU A 270 -16.45 -9.48 -10.34
N VAL A 271 -16.73 -8.78 -9.24
CA VAL A 271 -16.97 -9.44 -7.93
C VAL A 271 -18.27 -10.22 -7.94
N LEU A 272 -19.35 -9.68 -8.53
CA LEU A 272 -20.63 -10.39 -8.66
C LEU A 272 -20.49 -11.67 -9.48
N ASP A 273 -19.79 -11.59 -10.62
CA ASP A 273 -19.54 -12.75 -11.49
C ASP A 273 -18.68 -13.80 -10.77
N ALA A 274 -17.60 -13.39 -10.10
CA ALA A 274 -16.73 -14.30 -9.36
C ALA A 274 -17.44 -14.99 -8.18
N THR A 275 -18.49 -14.37 -7.63
CA THR A 275 -19.30 -14.92 -6.54
C THR A 275 -20.57 -15.65 -7.01
N ASN A 276 -20.79 -15.81 -8.33
CA ASN A 276 -22.02 -16.33 -8.94
C ASN A 276 -23.29 -15.58 -8.48
N LYS A 277 -23.18 -14.26 -8.33
CA LYS A 277 -24.26 -13.37 -7.89
C LYS A 277 -24.58 -12.27 -8.91
N SER A 278 -24.35 -12.52 -10.20
CA SER A 278 -24.52 -11.54 -11.31
C SER A 278 -25.92 -10.92 -11.38
N GLU A 279 -26.95 -11.62 -10.87
CA GLU A 279 -28.34 -11.11 -10.81
C GLU A 279 -28.58 -10.16 -9.61
N THR A 280 -27.59 -9.91 -8.78
CA THR A 280 -27.74 -9.02 -7.61
C THR A 280 -27.93 -7.58 -8.08
N LYS A 281 -29.03 -6.95 -7.66
CA LYS A 281 -29.27 -5.54 -7.95
C LYS A 281 -28.20 -4.67 -7.26
N VAL A 282 -27.60 -3.75 -8.01
CA VAL A 282 -26.69 -2.72 -7.49
C VAL A 282 -27.48 -1.45 -7.22
N ILE A 283 -27.26 -0.82 -6.07
CA ILE A 283 -27.87 0.45 -5.69
C ILE A 283 -26.98 1.59 -6.21
N GLU A 284 -27.60 2.65 -6.71
CA GLU A 284 -26.91 3.87 -7.14
C GLU A 284 -27.28 5.01 -6.20
N ASP A 285 -26.26 5.62 -5.60
CA ASP A 285 -26.37 6.74 -4.68
C ASP A 285 -25.63 7.98 -5.23
N PRO A 286 -25.90 9.18 -4.72
CA PRO A 286 -25.16 10.40 -5.10
C PRO A 286 -23.65 10.27 -4.89
N ARG A 287 -22.87 11.12 -5.61
CA ARG A 287 -21.41 11.17 -5.47
C ARG A 287 -20.98 11.40 -4.02
N ARG A 288 -19.88 10.75 -3.63
CA ARG A 288 -19.17 11.11 -2.42
C ARG A 288 -18.42 12.42 -2.66
N VAL A 289 -18.45 13.31 -1.68
CA VAL A 289 -17.69 14.56 -1.72
C VAL A 289 -16.19 14.26 -1.79
N GLY A 290 -15.52 14.88 -2.76
CA GLY A 290 -14.07 14.74 -2.91
C GLY A 290 -13.60 13.52 -3.72
N ASP A 291 -14.50 12.64 -4.21
CA ASP A 291 -14.09 11.52 -5.07
C ASP A 291 -13.70 12.03 -6.47
N PRO A 292 -12.44 11.83 -6.94
CA PRO A 292 -12.05 12.21 -8.28
C PRO A 292 -12.74 11.33 -9.35
N ALA A 293 -13.06 11.91 -10.51
CA ALA A 293 -13.62 11.16 -11.63
C ALA A 293 -12.64 10.08 -12.14
N PHE A 294 -11.35 10.39 -12.15
CA PHE A 294 -10.30 9.53 -12.69
C PHE A 294 -9.03 9.64 -11.84
N LEU A 295 -8.45 8.49 -11.48
CA LEU A 295 -7.16 8.44 -10.80
C LEU A 295 -6.43 7.15 -11.20
N CYS A 296 -5.47 7.27 -12.13
CA CYS A 296 -4.71 6.17 -12.71
C CYS A 296 -3.21 6.52 -12.73
N ALA A 297 -2.34 5.52 -12.62
CA ALA A 297 -0.90 5.69 -12.63
C ALA A 297 -0.33 5.89 -14.03
N ASP A 298 0.61 6.82 -14.21
CA ASP A 298 1.66 6.64 -15.20
C ASP A 298 2.70 5.68 -14.61
N VAL A 299 2.99 4.59 -15.31
CA VAL A 299 3.85 3.48 -14.82
C VAL A 299 5.19 3.40 -15.56
N GLU A 300 5.47 4.33 -16.46
CA GLU A 300 6.66 4.27 -17.31
C GLU A 300 7.96 4.47 -16.50
N LEU A 301 7.92 5.25 -15.42
CA LEU A 301 9.10 5.42 -14.57
C LEU A 301 9.48 4.13 -13.85
N ALA A 302 8.51 3.39 -13.29
CA ALA A 302 8.75 2.09 -12.66
C ALA A 302 9.33 1.08 -13.66
N ALA A 303 8.79 1.05 -14.88
CA ALA A 303 9.29 0.17 -15.95
C ALA A 303 10.73 0.51 -16.34
N LYS A 304 11.05 1.79 -16.51
CA LYS A 304 12.37 2.26 -16.94
C LYS A 304 13.43 2.06 -15.86
N GLU A 305 13.15 2.46 -14.63
CA GLU A 305 14.16 2.57 -13.57
C GLU A 305 14.27 1.29 -12.70
N MET A 306 13.21 0.49 -12.63
CA MET A 306 13.18 -0.76 -11.84
C MET A 306 13.00 -2.01 -12.71
N GLY A 307 12.72 -1.88 -14.01
CA GLY A 307 12.30 -3.01 -14.84
C GLY A 307 10.97 -3.62 -14.36
N PHE A 308 10.17 -2.86 -13.61
CA PHE A 308 8.94 -3.34 -13.00
C PHE A 308 7.72 -2.97 -13.84
N ARG A 309 6.87 -3.96 -14.08
CA ARG A 309 5.48 -3.79 -14.55
C ARG A 309 4.59 -4.77 -13.78
N SER A 310 3.37 -4.35 -13.46
CA SER A 310 2.36 -5.24 -12.90
C SER A 310 2.08 -6.42 -13.83
N LYS A 311 1.89 -7.60 -13.26
CA LYS A 311 1.74 -8.87 -14.00
C LYS A 311 0.31 -9.41 -13.93
N TYR A 312 -0.37 -9.20 -12.81
CA TYR A 312 -1.69 -9.77 -12.58
C TYR A 312 -2.77 -8.91 -13.24
N SER A 313 -3.68 -9.56 -13.95
CA SER A 313 -4.89 -8.89 -14.45
C SER A 313 -5.86 -8.61 -13.29
N LEU A 314 -6.82 -7.72 -13.53
CA LEU A 314 -7.85 -7.40 -12.56
C LEU A 314 -8.71 -8.63 -12.23
N GLU A 315 -9.04 -9.45 -13.23
CA GLU A 315 -9.78 -10.69 -13.05
C GLU A 315 -9.01 -11.70 -12.19
N GLU A 316 -7.69 -11.87 -12.41
CA GLU A 316 -6.84 -12.72 -11.58
C GLU A 316 -6.79 -12.21 -10.14
N SER A 317 -6.71 -10.89 -9.96
CA SER A 317 -6.70 -10.26 -8.64
C SER A 317 -8.03 -10.48 -7.90
N ILE A 318 -9.16 -10.31 -8.58
CA ILE A 318 -10.48 -10.58 -7.98
C ILE A 318 -10.64 -12.07 -7.66
N ARG A 319 -10.28 -12.98 -8.58
CA ARG A 319 -10.37 -14.44 -8.36
C ARG A 319 -9.47 -14.95 -7.23
N SER A 320 -8.38 -14.27 -6.93
CA SER A 320 -7.48 -14.64 -5.84
C SER A 320 -8.10 -14.46 -4.44
N LEU A 321 -9.28 -13.88 -4.36
CA LEU A 321 -10.01 -13.63 -3.10
C LEU A 321 -10.97 -14.78 -2.70
N PHE A 322 -11.02 -15.86 -3.52
CA PHE A 322 -11.97 -16.97 -3.35
C PHE A 322 -11.30 -18.35 -3.35
#